data_f4ff3487c2f7e2b198d401386872acd1
#
_entry.id   f4ff3487c2f7e2b198d401386872acd1
#
_cell.length_a   1.000
_cell.length_b   1.000
_cell.length_c   1.000
_cell.angle_alpha   90.00
_cell.angle_beta   90.00
_cell.angle_gamma   90.00
#
_symmetry.space_group_name_H-M   'P 1'
#
loop_
_entity.id
_entity.type
_entity.pdbx_description
1 polymer ?
#
loop_
_entity_poly.entity_id
_entity_poly.type
_entity_poly.pdbx_seq_one_letter_code
_entity_poly.pdbx_strand_id
1 'polypeptide(L)'
;MIHFLMVVSKQGKPRISRFFTRQANQITMQNAVTRLCLRDGKQEGFVNYEDLVLVYKLYVNLWFIAGVSQDENELAILELFQNLVETMNEYFGKVTEVDILFNMDRVYMIIDEMIINGNIAETCRGRILVPLQLMDAAK
;
A
#
# COMPACT_ATOMS: atom_id res chain seq x y z
N MET A 1 11.46 8.04 4.08
CA MET A 1 10.77 8.21 2.78
C MET A 1 10.27 6.86 2.27
N ILE A 2 9.05 6.82 1.80
CA ILE A 2 8.47 5.65 1.16
C ILE A 2 8.84 5.69 -0.32
N HIS A 3 9.50 4.64 -0.81
CA HIS A 3 9.91 4.56 -2.22
C HIS A 3 8.85 3.89 -3.08
N PHE A 4 8.15 2.92 -2.52
CA PHE A 4 7.02 2.28 -3.20
C PHE A 4 6.06 1.65 -2.21
N LEU A 5 4.84 1.45 -2.66
CA LEU A 5 3.78 0.77 -1.93
C LEU A 5 3.12 -0.23 -2.86
N MET A 6 2.95 -1.46 -2.39
CA MET A 6 2.29 -2.53 -3.14
C MET A 6 1.20 -3.18 -2.32
N VAL A 7 0.14 -3.60 -2.99
CA VAL A 7 -0.86 -4.50 -2.43
C VAL A 7 -0.87 -5.74 -3.30
N VAL A 8 -0.62 -6.88 -2.68
CA VAL A 8 -0.36 -8.15 -3.38
C VAL A 8 -1.35 -9.19 -2.88
N SER A 9 -1.89 -10.01 -3.79
CA SER A 9 -2.79 -11.09 -3.42
C SER A 9 -2.05 -12.14 -2.59
N LYS A 10 -2.81 -13.00 -1.93
CA LYS A 10 -2.25 -14.09 -1.13
C LYS A 10 -1.43 -15.06 -1.98
N GLN A 11 -1.72 -15.15 -3.28
CA GLN A 11 -0.98 -15.97 -4.24
C GLN A 11 0.26 -15.28 -4.81
N GLY A 12 0.54 -14.04 -4.37
CA GLY A 12 1.72 -13.31 -4.81
C GLY A 12 1.54 -12.46 -6.06
N LYS A 13 0.30 -12.19 -6.47
CA LYS A 13 0.03 -11.36 -7.65
C LYS A 13 -0.16 -9.90 -7.23
N PRO A 14 0.68 -8.96 -7.74
CA PRO A 14 0.49 -7.54 -7.44
C PRO A 14 -0.84 -7.03 -7.99
N ARG A 15 -1.60 -6.34 -7.15
CA ARG A 15 -2.89 -5.74 -7.52
C ARG A 15 -2.78 -4.22 -7.59
N ILE A 16 -2.02 -3.63 -6.68
CA ILE A 16 -1.75 -2.19 -6.62
C ILE A 16 -0.24 -2.02 -6.51
N SER A 17 0.32 -1.10 -7.28
CA SER A 17 1.73 -0.74 -7.20
C SER A 17 1.87 0.74 -7.44
N ARG A 18 2.44 1.45 -6.47
CA ARG A 18 2.71 2.88 -6.59
C ARG A 18 4.17 3.13 -6.25
N PHE A 19 4.91 3.68 -7.20
CA PHE A 19 6.31 4.03 -7.02
C PHE A 19 6.43 5.54 -6.86
N PHE A 20 7.04 5.97 -5.77
CA PHE A 20 7.23 7.39 -5.45
C PHE A 20 8.62 7.87 -5.87
N THR A 21 9.53 6.93 -6.18
CA THR A 21 10.87 7.22 -6.72
C THR A 21 11.07 6.43 -8.00
N ARG A 22 12.01 6.90 -8.84
CA ARG A 22 12.34 6.18 -10.07
C ARG A 22 13.01 4.85 -9.76
N GLN A 23 12.53 3.80 -10.40
CA GLN A 23 13.12 2.47 -10.33
C GLN A 23 13.39 1.98 -11.75
N ALA A 24 14.59 1.45 -11.98
CA ALA A 24 15.02 1.07 -13.33
C ALA A 24 14.23 -0.12 -13.88
N ASN A 25 13.82 -1.07 -13.04
CA ASN A 25 13.12 -2.27 -13.48
C ASN A 25 12.04 -2.65 -12.47
N GLN A 26 10.88 -2.01 -12.61
CA GLN A 26 9.79 -2.14 -11.64
C GLN A 26 9.21 -3.55 -11.57
N ILE A 27 9.07 -4.23 -12.71
CA ILE A 27 8.47 -5.57 -12.76
C ILE A 27 9.37 -6.58 -12.04
N THR A 28 10.66 -6.57 -12.34
CA THR A 28 11.63 -7.46 -11.68
C THR A 28 11.70 -7.18 -10.18
N MET A 29 11.69 -5.91 -9.80
CA MET A 29 11.70 -5.49 -8.41
C MET A 29 10.45 -5.98 -7.66
N GLN A 30 9.26 -5.81 -8.26
CA GLN A 30 8.02 -6.28 -7.67
C GLN A 30 8.04 -7.78 -7.40
N ASN A 31 8.52 -8.56 -8.35
CA ASN A 31 8.60 -10.02 -8.22
C ASN A 31 9.59 -10.43 -7.13
N ALA A 32 10.76 -9.80 -7.08
CA ALA A 32 11.77 -10.10 -6.07
C ALA A 32 11.29 -9.74 -4.67
N VAL A 33 10.69 -8.57 -4.51
CA VAL A 33 10.16 -8.06 -3.24
C VAL A 33 9.04 -8.97 -2.73
N THR A 34 8.12 -9.34 -3.61
CA THR A 34 7.00 -10.22 -3.26
C THR A 34 7.50 -11.57 -2.76
N ARG A 35 8.43 -12.19 -3.47
CA ARG A 35 9.01 -13.47 -3.05
C ARG A 35 9.70 -13.37 -1.70
N LEU A 36 10.45 -12.30 -1.49
CA LEU A 36 11.21 -12.11 -0.26
C LEU A 36 10.28 -11.95 0.95
N CYS A 37 9.21 -11.19 0.81
CA CYS A 37 8.26 -10.94 1.90
C CYS A 37 7.40 -12.16 2.23
N LEU A 38 7.04 -12.96 1.23
CA LEU A 38 6.15 -14.11 1.43
C LEU A 38 6.90 -15.39 1.80
N ARG A 39 8.22 -15.38 1.73
CA ARG A 39 9.06 -16.59 1.87
C ARG A 39 8.95 -17.25 3.25
N ASP A 40 8.92 -16.46 4.31
CA ASP A 40 9.04 -16.98 5.67
C ASP A 40 7.71 -17.33 6.33
N GLY A 41 6.59 -17.11 5.65
CA GLY A 41 5.26 -17.41 6.20
C GLY A 41 4.83 -16.52 7.36
N LYS A 42 5.57 -15.47 7.67
CA LYS A 42 5.20 -14.52 8.72
C LYS A 42 4.13 -13.57 8.20
N GLN A 43 3.20 -13.18 9.08
CA GLN A 43 2.11 -12.27 8.71
C GLN A 43 2.50 -10.80 8.75
N GLU A 44 3.63 -10.46 9.38
CA GLU A 44 4.18 -9.12 9.36
C GLU A 44 5.67 -9.18 9.64
N GLY A 45 6.40 -8.18 9.17
CA GLY A 45 7.83 -8.11 9.44
C GLY A 45 8.55 -7.03 8.65
N PHE A 46 9.86 -7.03 8.84
CA PHE A 46 10.79 -6.12 8.20
C PHE A 46 11.92 -6.95 7.60
N VAL A 47 12.30 -6.65 6.37
CA VAL A 47 13.40 -7.35 5.72
C VAL A 47 14.19 -6.37 4.86
N ASN A 48 15.51 -6.51 4.85
CA ASN A 48 16.35 -5.66 4.02
C ASN A 48 16.30 -6.11 2.57
N TYR A 49 16.23 -5.15 1.67
CA TYR A 49 16.31 -5.37 0.24
C TYR A 49 17.16 -4.26 -0.37
N GLU A 50 18.37 -4.60 -0.81
CA GLU A 50 19.36 -3.63 -1.28
C GLU A 50 19.59 -2.55 -0.21
N ASP A 51 19.36 -1.28 -0.52
CA ASP A 51 19.51 -0.18 0.43
C ASP A 51 18.19 0.23 1.10
N LEU A 52 17.12 -0.54 0.88
CA LEU A 52 15.79 -0.28 1.43
C LEU A 52 15.43 -1.28 2.51
N VAL A 53 14.46 -0.91 3.33
CA VAL A 53 13.78 -1.81 4.26
C VAL A 53 12.39 -2.08 3.70
N LEU A 54 12.03 -3.35 3.61
CA LEU A 54 10.69 -3.75 3.22
C LEU A 54 9.88 -3.99 4.48
N VAL A 55 8.77 -3.25 4.60
CA VAL A 55 7.81 -3.44 5.68
C VAL A 55 6.60 -4.12 5.06
N TYR A 56 6.17 -5.23 5.65
CA TYR A 56 5.05 -5.99 5.09
C TYR A 56 4.11 -6.49 6.17
N LYS A 57 2.83 -6.58 5.82
CA LYS A 57 1.81 -7.12 6.71
C LYS A 57 0.64 -7.70 5.91
N LEU A 58 0.11 -8.82 6.40
CA LEU A 58 -1.08 -9.45 5.83
C LEU A 58 -2.33 -8.88 6.51
N TYR A 59 -3.22 -8.32 5.70
CA TYR A 59 -4.54 -7.89 6.14
C TYR A 59 -5.60 -8.60 5.31
N VAL A 60 -6.52 -9.29 5.97
CA VAL A 60 -7.60 -10.05 5.34
C VAL A 60 -7.01 -11.11 4.42
N ASN A 61 -6.85 -10.93 3.18
CA ASN A 61 -6.21 -11.87 2.25
C ASN A 61 -5.27 -11.11 1.31
N LEU A 62 -4.77 -9.97 1.76
CA LEU A 62 -3.93 -9.09 0.95
C LEU A 62 -2.67 -8.75 1.72
N TRP A 63 -1.54 -8.82 1.02
CA TRP A 63 -0.26 -8.38 1.54
C TRP A 63 -0.05 -6.91 1.21
N PHE A 64 0.25 -6.13 2.24
CA PHE A 64 0.66 -4.74 2.09
C PHE A 64 2.18 -4.70 2.26
N ILE A 65 2.88 -4.17 1.27
CA ILE A 65 4.33 -4.13 1.23
C ILE A 65 4.77 -2.71 0.88
N ALA A 66 5.67 -2.15 1.68
CA ALA A 66 6.27 -0.84 1.40
C ALA A 66 7.78 -0.96 1.43
N GLY A 67 8.45 -0.35 0.46
CA GLY A 67 9.89 -0.19 0.46
C GLY A 67 10.22 1.21 0.96
N VAL A 68 10.95 1.30 2.07
CA VAL A 68 11.22 2.56 2.74
C VAL A 68 12.71 2.76 2.99
N SER A 69 13.11 4.02 3.17
CA SER A 69 14.48 4.36 3.55
C SER A 69 14.81 3.79 4.93
N GLN A 70 16.07 3.48 5.16
CA GLN A 70 16.50 2.85 6.42
C GLN A 70 16.27 3.71 7.65
N ASP A 71 16.17 5.02 7.49
CA ASP A 71 15.90 5.96 8.58
C ASP A 71 14.39 6.13 8.87
N GLU A 72 13.52 5.44 8.12
CA GLU A 72 12.09 5.54 8.31
C GLU A 72 11.64 4.73 9.52
N ASN A 73 10.59 5.22 10.21
CA ASN A 73 10.00 4.52 11.35
C ASN A 73 9.09 3.40 10.85
N GLU A 74 9.49 2.16 11.07
CA GLU A 74 8.76 0.97 10.62
C GLU A 74 7.37 0.85 11.25
N LEU A 75 7.24 1.25 12.52
CA LEU A 75 5.94 1.25 13.19
C LEU A 75 4.98 2.26 12.55
N ALA A 76 5.49 3.40 12.11
CA ALA A 76 4.67 4.38 11.38
C ALA A 76 4.16 3.83 10.06
N ILE A 77 4.94 2.97 9.39
CA ILE A 77 4.51 2.32 8.15
C ILE A 77 3.42 1.27 8.43
N LEU A 78 3.54 0.51 9.51
CA LEU A 78 2.48 -0.42 9.90
C LEU A 78 1.19 0.33 10.25
N GLU A 79 1.29 1.46 10.91
CA GLU A 79 0.14 2.33 11.17
C GLU A 79 -0.47 2.88 9.88
N LEU A 80 0.37 3.21 8.91
CA LEU A 80 -0.08 3.65 7.58
C LEU A 80 -0.90 2.55 6.90
N PHE A 81 -0.45 1.30 6.95
CA PHE A 81 -1.19 0.16 6.40
C PHE A 81 -2.56 0.03 7.09
N GLN A 82 -2.57 0.10 8.42
CA GLN A 82 -3.81 0.01 9.19
C GLN A 82 -4.78 1.12 8.80
N ASN A 83 -4.27 2.34 8.68
CA ASN A 83 -5.09 3.50 8.29
C ASN A 83 -5.61 3.37 6.86
N LEU A 84 -4.79 2.85 5.95
CA LEU A 84 -5.20 2.60 4.57
C LEU A 84 -6.33 1.56 4.51
N VAL A 85 -6.19 0.45 5.23
CA VAL A 85 -7.22 -0.59 5.31
C VAL A 85 -8.52 -0.02 5.88
N GLU A 86 -8.43 0.73 6.98
CA GLU A 86 -9.60 1.33 7.62
C GLU A 86 -10.29 2.34 6.71
N THR A 87 -9.51 3.13 5.97
CA THR A 87 -10.05 4.10 5.00
C THR A 87 -10.77 3.37 3.86
N MET A 88 -10.18 2.31 3.34
CA MET A 88 -10.83 1.50 2.31
C MET A 88 -12.10 0.82 2.83
N ASN A 89 -12.07 0.33 4.07
CA ASN A 89 -13.25 -0.27 4.70
C ASN A 89 -14.39 0.74 4.84
N GLU A 90 -14.07 1.98 5.16
CA GLU A 90 -15.08 3.04 5.26
C GLU A 90 -15.70 3.35 3.90
N TYR A 91 -14.89 3.34 2.85
CA TYR A 91 -15.36 3.67 1.49
C TYR A 91 -16.12 2.50 0.83
N PHE A 92 -15.58 1.29 0.90
CA PHE A 92 -16.14 0.11 0.21
C PHE A 92 -17.07 -0.74 1.06
N GLY A 93 -17.18 -0.45 2.36
CA GLY A 93 -17.67 -1.39 3.33
C GLY A 93 -16.48 -2.27 3.74
N LYS A 94 -16.64 -3.55 3.91
CA LYS A 94 -15.50 -4.43 4.21
C LYS A 94 -14.73 -4.71 2.91
N VAL A 95 -13.54 -4.11 2.77
CA VAL A 95 -12.76 -4.19 1.53
C VAL A 95 -12.30 -5.63 1.25
N THR A 96 -12.41 -6.04 -0.01
CA THR A 96 -11.96 -7.34 -0.50
C THR A 96 -11.02 -7.15 -1.69
N GLU A 97 -10.34 -8.22 -2.10
CA GLU A 97 -9.51 -8.20 -3.31
C GLU A 97 -10.35 -7.81 -4.54
N VAL A 98 -11.59 -8.29 -4.60
CA VAL A 98 -12.50 -7.98 -5.72
C VAL A 98 -12.80 -6.48 -5.77
N ASP A 99 -13.05 -5.84 -4.62
CA ASP A 99 -13.27 -4.40 -4.56
C ASP A 99 -12.08 -3.63 -5.13
N ILE A 100 -10.87 -4.04 -4.80
CA ILE A 100 -9.64 -3.42 -5.28
C ILE A 100 -9.50 -3.61 -6.80
N LEU A 101 -9.72 -4.83 -7.29
CA LEU A 101 -9.59 -5.12 -8.72
C LEU A 101 -10.55 -4.32 -9.59
N PHE A 102 -11.79 -4.12 -9.12
CA PHE A 102 -12.79 -3.41 -9.90
C PHE A 102 -12.80 -1.89 -9.64
N ASN A 103 -12.04 -1.41 -8.65
CA ASN A 103 -12.01 0.00 -8.27
C ASN A 103 -10.58 0.50 -8.06
N MET A 104 -9.64 0.07 -8.92
CA MET A 104 -8.23 0.43 -8.80
C MET A 104 -8.02 1.95 -8.81
N ASP A 105 -8.79 2.66 -9.62
CA ASP A 105 -8.75 4.11 -9.69
C ASP A 105 -9.05 4.76 -8.34
N ARG A 106 -10.06 4.24 -7.63
CA ARG A 106 -10.43 4.73 -6.30
C ARG A 106 -9.35 4.44 -5.27
N VAL A 107 -8.77 3.24 -5.32
CA VAL A 107 -7.69 2.85 -4.40
C VAL A 107 -6.47 3.74 -4.60
N TYR A 108 -6.09 4.00 -5.85
CA TYR A 108 -4.98 4.92 -6.13
C TYR A 108 -5.27 6.34 -5.66
N MET A 109 -6.52 6.81 -5.79
CA MET A 109 -6.91 8.12 -5.26
C MET A 109 -6.71 8.19 -3.73
N ILE A 110 -7.10 7.14 -3.01
CA ILE A 110 -6.91 7.07 -1.56
C ILE A 110 -5.43 7.13 -1.22
N ILE A 111 -4.61 6.31 -1.88
CA ILE A 111 -3.17 6.28 -1.66
C ILE A 111 -2.54 7.65 -1.94
N ASP A 112 -2.91 8.27 -3.04
CA ASP A 112 -2.34 9.56 -3.45
C ASP A 112 -2.72 10.70 -2.51
N GLU A 113 -3.85 10.61 -1.81
CA GLU A 113 -4.22 11.57 -0.77
C GLU A 113 -3.42 11.34 0.52
N MET A 114 -3.08 10.08 0.82
CA MET A 114 -2.36 9.73 2.04
C MET A 114 -0.85 9.96 1.93
N ILE A 115 -0.28 9.72 0.75
CA ILE A 115 1.16 9.75 0.53
C ILE A 115 1.47 10.68 -0.64
N ILE A 116 2.28 11.71 -0.39
CA ILE A 116 2.72 12.66 -1.42
C ILE A 116 4.24 12.66 -1.46
N ASN A 117 4.80 12.38 -2.64
CA ASN A 117 6.24 12.32 -2.87
C ASN A 117 6.97 11.39 -1.88
N GLY A 118 6.32 10.29 -1.52
CA GLY A 118 6.90 9.31 -0.60
C GLY A 118 6.80 9.67 0.87
N ASN A 119 6.05 10.71 1.23
CA ASN A 119 5.85 11.13 2.62
C ASN A 119 4.38 11.03 3.01
N ILE A 120 4.13 10.62 4.26
CA ILE A 120 2.78 10.55 4.78
C ILE A 120 2.25 11.98 4.93
N ALA A 121 1.22 12.33 4.14
CA ALA A 121 0.71 13.70 4.06
C ALA A 121 -0.62 13.88 4.79
N GLU A 122 -1.51 12.88 4.74
CA GLU A 122 -2.82 12.96 5.38
C GLU A 122 -3.16 11.65 6.07
N THR A 123 -3.61 11.73 7.29
CA THR A 123 -4.00 10.57 8.09
C THR A 123 -5.46 10.58 8.51
N CYS A 124 -6.18 11.69 8.28
CA CYS A 124 -7.60 11.80 8.63
C CYS A 124 -8.46 11.20 7.52
N ARG A 125 -9.15 10.10 7.82
CA ARG A 125 -9.99 9.39 6.85
C ARG A 125 -11.05 10.26 6.22
N GLY A 126 -11.67 11.14 6.99
CA GLY A 126 -12.67 12.05 6.46
C GLY A 126 -12.14 12.95 5.36
N ARG A 127 -10.90 13.45 5.50
CA ARG A 127 -10.26 14.28 4.48
C ARG A 127 -9.76 13.47 3.30
N ILE A 128 -9.23 12.28 3.55
CA ILE A 128 -8.77 11.38 2.49
C ILE A 128 -9.90 11.05 1.53
N LEU A 129 -11.10 10.83 2.06
CA LEU A 129 -12.26 10.39 1.27
C LEU A 129 -13.02 11.52 0.58
N VAL A 130 -12.73 12.78 0.88
CA VAL A 130 -13.43 13.92 0.27
C VAL A 130 -13.40 13.88 -1.27
N PRO A 131 -12.25 13.68 -1.96
CA PRO A 131 -12.26 13.63 -3.42
C PRO A 131 -13.15 12.53 -3.99
N LEU A 132 -13.16 11.36 -3.34
CA LEU A 132 -13.99 10.24 -3.78
C LEU A 132 -15.47 10.51 -3.58
N GLN A 133 -15.84 11.11 -2.45
CA GLN A 133 -17.20 11.47 -2.15
C GLN A 133 -17.72 12.52 -3.14
N LEU A 134 -16.90 13.52 -3.47
CA LEU A 134 -17.25 14.52 -4.46
C LEU A 134 -17.45 13.92 -5.85
N MET A 135 -16.58 12.98 -6.22
CA MET A 135 -16.68 12.29 -7.51
C MET A 135 -17.93 11.42 -7.59
N ASP A 136 -18.27 10.72 -6.50
CA ASP A 136 -19.49 9.90 -6.44
C ASP A 136 -20.76 10.74 -6.44
N ALA A 137 -20.76 11.89 -5.79
CA ALA A 137 -21.90 12.80 -5.77
C ALA A 137 -22.17 13.46 -7.13
N ALA A 138 -21.16 13.55 -8.00
CA ALA A 138 -21.28 14.15 -9.32
C ALA A 138 -21.93 13.23 -10.36
N LYS A 139 -22.17 11.98 -10.03
CA LYS A 139 -22.78 11.00 -10.95
C LYS A 139 -24.30 11.09 -10.97
#